data_f89ac3e5b1696d5c309eea2bb73a1349
#
_entry.id   f89ac3e5b1696d5c309eea2bb73a1349
#
_cell.length_a   1.000
_cell.length_b   1.000
_cell.length_c   1.000
_cell.angle_alpha   90.00
_cell.angle_beta   90.00
_cell.angle_gamma   90.00
#
_symmetry.space_group_name_H-M   'P 1'
#
loop_
_entity.id
_entity.type
_entity.pdbx_description
1 polymer ?
#
loop_
_entity_poly.entity_id
_entity_poly.type
_entity_poly.pdbx_seq_one_letter_code
_entity_poly.pdbx_strand_id
1 'polypeptide(L)'
;MAARIPGLPGFFADHYWFLVRHDFNDQYHQTCDRWEVWQHSCQNGSCWGHLHKNLLAPYQGVGNGPSRLIRQWIGDEGLLIMEIIESSPVSYPFLEKYRYWPGPNSNTFAQWVVRDQMELGIRAIGKSFPVPHMP
;
A
#
# COMPACT_ATOMS: atom_id res chain seq x y z
N MET A 1 -4.07 -4.91 3.54
CA MET A 1 -3.38 -6.22 3.42
C MET A 1 -1.94 -6.12 3.87
N ALA A 2 -1.34 -7.22 4.31
CA ALA A 2 0.09 -7.30 4.58
C ALA A 2 0.64 -8.72 4.35
N ALA A 3 1.92 -8.83 4.06
CA ALA A 3 2.66 -10.09 4.02
C ALA A 3 4.12 -9.87 4.45
N ARG A 4 4.79 -10.94 4.86
CA ARG A 4 6.22 -10.91 5.22
C ARG A 4 7.09 -10.71 4.00
N ILE A 5 8.11 -9.87 4.13
CA ILE A 5 9.13 -9.68 3.10
C ILE A 5 10.01 -10.94 2.99
N PRO A 6 10.44 -11.35 1.80
CA PRO A 6 11.29 -12.53 1.65
C PRO A 6 12.67 -12.36 2.27
N GLY A 7 13.29 -13.48 2.68
CA GLY A 7 14.64 -13.54 3.22
C GLY A 7 14.77 -13.15 4.71
N LEU A 8 16.00 -12.92 5.18
CA LEU A 8 16.28 -12.53 6.57
C LEU A 8 15.50 -11.29 7.03
N PRO A 9 15.34 -10.22 6.21
CA PRO A 9 14.51 -9.07 6.58
C PRO A 9 13.06 -9.44 6.88
N GLY A 10 12.53 -10.50 6.28
CA GLY A 10 11.15 -10.95 6.47
C GLY A 10 10.81 -11.46 7.87
N PHE A 11 11.81 -11.81 8.68
CA PHE A 11 11.58 -12.09 10.08
C PHE A 11 11.18 -10.83 10.87
N PHE A 12 11.58 -9.66 10.41
CA PHE A 12 11.41 -8.40 11.12
C PHE A 12 10.50 -7.40 10.41
N ALA A 13 10.18 -7.59 9.13
CA ALA A 13 9.46 -6.62 8.32
C ALA A 13 8.30 -7.22 7.55
N ASP A 14 7.22 -6.45 7.49
CA ASP A 14 6.05 -6.71 6.67
C ASP A 14 5.97 -5.68 5.53
N HIS A 15 5.41 -6.09 4.40
CA HIS A 15 5.02 -5.23 3.30
C HIS A 15 3.52 -5.02 3.32
N TYR A 16 3.06 -3.78 3.26
CA TYR A 16 1.66 -3.40 3.27
C TYR A 16 1.21 -2.91 1.90
N TRP A 17 -0.05 -3.21 1.54
CA TRP A 17 -0.72 -2.72 0.33
C TRP A 17 -2.21 -2.59 0.54
N PHE A 18 -2.88 -1.91 -0.38
CA PHE A 18 -4.32 -1.71 -0.38
C PHE A 18 -5.01 -2.51 -1.48
N LEU A 19 -6.23 -2.93 -1.20
CA LEU A 19 -7.17 -3.43 -2.18
C LEU A 19 -8.36 -2.48 -2.20
N VAL A 20 -8.60 -1.87 -3.35
CA VAL A 20 -9.74 -0.98 -3.60
C VAL A 20 -10.78 -1.73 -4.39
N ARG A 21 -12.02 -1.71 -3.93
CA ARG A 21 -13.16 -2.35 -4.56
C ARG A 21 -14.26 -1.33 -4.80
N HIS A 22 -14.63 -1.12 -6.06
CA HIS A 22 -15.61 -0.10 -6.46
C HIS A 22 -17.07 -0.57 -6.42
N ASP A 23 -17.30 -1.88 -6.69
CA ASP A 23 -18.66 -2.43 -6.79
C ASP A 23 -18.93 -3.48 -5.71
N PHE A 24 -19.92 -3.18 -4.86
CA PHE A 24 -20.40 -4.13 -3.84
C PHE A 24 -21.52 -5.06 -4.37
N ASN A 25 -22.13 -4.72 -5.52
CA ASN A 25 -23.29 -5.41 -6.07
C ASN A 25 -22.99 -6.49 -7.10
N ASP A 26 -21.77 -6.56 -7.62
CA ASP A 26 -21.39 -7.58 -8.59
C ASP A 26 -20.78 -8.80 -7.89
N GLN A 27 -21.62 -9.81 -7.63
CA GLN A 27 -21.17 -11.08 -7.04
C GLN A 27 -20.32 -11.92 -8.00
N TYR A 28 -20.28 -11.59 -9.28
CA TYR A 28 -19.65 -12.39 -10.33
C TYR A 28 -18.30 -11.82 -10.82
N HIS A 29 -18.04 -10.53 -10.61
CA HIS A 29 -16.80 -9.86 -11.03
C HIS A 29 -16.19 -9.06 -9.89
N GLN A 30 -15.72 -9.76 -8.85
CA GLN A 30 -15.01 -9.14 -7.72
C GLN A 30 -13.60 -8.68 -8.15
N THR A 31 -13.53 -7.67 -8.97
CA THR A 31 -12.26 -7.05 -9.33
C THR A 31 -11.84 -6.07 -8.24
N CYS A 32 -10.71 -6.34 -7.62
CA CYS A 32 -10.07 -5.41 -6.70
C CYS A 32 -8.83 -4.84 -7.35
N ASP A 33 -8.68 -3.54 -7.30
CA ASP A 33 -7.41 -2.89 -7.65
C ASP A 33 -6.45 -2.95 -6.48
N ARG A 34 -5.24 -3.45 -6.73
CA ARG A 34 -4.15 -3.48 -5.77
C ARG A 34 -3.27 -2.25 -5.94
N TRP A 35 -3.06 -1.52 -4.84
CA TRP A 35 -2.21 -0.34 -4.79
C TRP A 35 -1.07 -0.52 -3.79
N GLU A 36 0.15 -0.31 -4.24
CA GLU A 36 1.34 -0.48 -3.42
C GLU A 36 2.53 0.34 -3.91
N VAL A 37 3.43 0.71 -3.01
CA VAL A 37 4.75 1.24 -3.35
C VAL A 37 5.73 0.08 -3.37
N TRP A 38 6.55 -0.01 -4.43
CA TRP A 38 7.49 -1.09 -4.67
C TRP A 38 8.92 -0.56 -4.83
N GLN A 39 9.91 -1.43 -4.54
CA GLN A 39 11.33 -1.05 -4.61
C GLN A 39 11.82 -0.68 -6.02
N HIS A 40 11.21 -1.24 -7.05
CA HIS A 40 11.52 -0.89 -8.43
C HIS A 40 10.55 0.17 -8.93
N SER A 41 11.10 1.22 -9.54
CA SER A 41 10.28 2.19 -10.25
C SER A 41 9.68 1.59 -11.51
N CYS A 42 8.54 2.13 -11.87
CA CYS A 42 7.79 1.74 -13.05
C CYS A 42 8.50 2.10 -14.34
N GLN A 43 8.41 1.21 -15.31
CA GLN A 43 8.83 1.50 -16.68
C GLN A 43 7.68 1.49 -17.68
N ASN A 44 6.57 0.81 -17.35
CA ASN A 44 5.38 0.71 -18.22
C ASN A 44 4.13 0.37 -17.39
N GLY A 45 2.95 0.81 -17.85
CA GLY A 45 1.66 0.41 -17.27
C GLY A 45 1.05 1.42 -16.30
N SER A 46 0.18 0.94 -15.40
CA SER A 46 -0.51 1.74 -14.39
C SER A 46 0.38 1.98 -13.18
N CYS A 47 1.30 2.93 -13.28
CA CYS A 47 2.27 3.19 -12.23
C CYS A 47 2.86 4.61 -12.34
N TRP A 48 3.34 5.13 -11.22
CA TRP A 48 3.88 6.48 -11.06
C TRP A 48 5.12 6.39 -10.18
N GLY A 49 6.30 6.37 -10.80
CA GLY A 49 7.54 6.11 -10.09
C GLY A 49 7.50 4.77 -9.35
N HIS A 50 7.62 4.79 -8.03
CA HIS A 50 7.54 3.58 -7.18
C HIS A 50 6.12 3.17 -6.79
N LEU A 51 5.11 3.98 -7.08
CA LEU A 51 3.70 3.65 -6.83
C LEU A 51 3.14 2.82 -8.00
N HIS A 52 2.56 1.69 -7.69
CA HIS A 52 2.01 0.76 -8.66
C HIS A 52 0.54 0.46 -8.39
N LYS A 53 -0.23 0.33 -9.48
CA LYS A 53 -1.57 -0.22 -9.50
C LYS A 53 -1.53 -1.56 -10.21
N ASN A 54 -1.98 -2.63 -9.54
CA ASN A 54 -2.08 -3.99 -10.10
C ASN A 54 -0.74 -4.60 -10.57
N LEU A 55 0.36 -4.29 -9.87
CA LEU A 55 1.66 -4.92 -10.14
C LEU A 55 1.61 -6.43 -9.88
N LEU A 56 0.96 -6.84 -8.80
CA LEU A 56 0.75 -8.23 -8.42
C LEU A 56 -0.75 -8.52 -8.29
N ALA A 57 -1.12 -9.80 -8.30
CA ALA A 57 -2.51 -10.19 -8.04
C ALA A 57 -2.99 -9.70 -6.65
N PRO A 58 -4.29 -9.39 -6.47
CA PRO A 58 -4.79 -8.72 -5.27
C PRO A 58 -4.34 -9.34 -3.94
N TYR A 59 -4.42 -10.66 -3.83
CA TYR A 59 -4.12 -11.41 -2.60
C TYR A 59 -2.76 -12.11 -2.62
N GLN A 60 -1.97 -11.89 -3.66
CA GLN A 60 -0.63 -12.48 -3.77
C GLN A 60 0.29 -11.87 -2.73
N GLY A 61 0.95 -12.73 -1.93
CA GLY A 61 2.01 -12.31 -1.03
C GLY A 61 3.26 -11.82 -1.78
N VAL A 62 4.19 -11.28 -1.05
CA VAL A 62 5.46 -10.73 -1.62
C VAL A 62 6.64 -11.71 -1.51
N GLY A 63 6.36 -12.99 -1.31
CA GLY A 63 7.34 -14.07 -1.44
C GLY A 63 7.63 -14.88 -0.17
N ASN A 64 7.29 -14.41 1.03
CA ASN A 64 7.56 -15.16 2.27
C ASN A 64 6.28 -15.42 3.08
N GLY A 65 5.42 -16.26 2.54
CA GLY A 65 4.17 -16.66 3.16
C GLY A 65 2.93 -15.97 2.59
N PRO A 66 1.75 -16.32 3.11
CA PRO A 66 0.48 -15.82 2.61
C PRO A 66 0.26 -14.36 3.00
N SER A 67 -0.56 -13.69 2.21
CA SER A 67 -1.11 -12.40 2.58
C SER A 67 -2.16 -12.57 3.69
N ARG A 68 -2.33 -11.52 4.50
CA ARG A 68 -3.35 -11.45 5.53
C ARG A 68 -4.10 -10.14 5.49
N LEU A 69 -5.39 -10.18 5.75
CA LEU A 69 -6.20 -8.98 5.95
C LEU A 69 -5.81 -8.34 7.29
N ILE A 70 -5.51 -7.05 7.26
CA ILE A 70 -5.20 -6.27 8.47
C ILE A 70 -6.42 -5.49 8.92
N ARG A 71 -7.04 -4.75 8.02
CA ARG A 71 -8.24 -3.96 8.27
C ARG A 71 -9.06 -3.79 6.99
N GLN A 72 -10.34 -3.58 7.16
CA GLN A 72 -11.28 -3.22 6.11
C GLN A 72 -12.03 -1.96 6.53
N TRP A 73 -12.20 -1.04 5.60
CA TRP A 73 -13.03 0.15 5.73
C TRP A 73 -14.21 0.03 4.78
N ILE A 74 -15.37 0.43 5.24
CA ILE A 74 -16.63 0.42 4.48
C ILE A 74 -17.39 1.74 4.69
N GLY A 75 -18.37 2.02 3.82
CA GLY A 75 -19.14 3.27 3.93
C GLY A 75 -18.26 4.51 3.76
N ASP A 76 -18.56 5.57 4.48
CA ASP A 76 -17.89 6.86 4.35
C ASP A 76 -16.39 6.80 4.67
N GLU A 77 -15.99 6.01 5.66
CA GLU A 77 -14.55 5.79 5.96
C GLU A 77 -13.85 5.09 4.79
N GLY A 78 -14.51 4.11 4.18
CA GLY A 78 -14.01 3.41 2.99
C GLY A 78 -13.84 4.33 1.79
N LEU A 79 -14.82 5.19 1.54
CA LEU A 79 -14.76 6.20 0.48
C LEU A 79 -13.61 7.19 0.67
N LEU A 80 -13.41 7.67 1.89
CA LEU A 80 -12.29 8.57 2.21
C LEU A 80 -10.93 7.92 1.95
N ILE A 81 -10.72 6.70 2.41
CA ILE A 81 -9.47 5.96 2.17
C ILE A 81 -9.26 5.68 0.68
N MET A 82 -10.32 5.32 -0.03
CA MET A 82 -10.28 5.11 -1.48
C MET A 82 -9.86 6.37 -2.23
N GLU A 83 -10.43 7.53 -1.89
CA GLU A 83 -10.09 8.82 -2.49
C GLU A 83 -8.61 9.17 -2.26
N ILE A 84 -8.07 8.96 -1.06
CA ILE A 84 -6.66 9.17 -0.77
C ILE A 84 -5.78 8.25 -1.62
N ILE A 85 -6.14 6.97 -1.75
CA ILE A 85 -5.39 6.01 -2.55
C ILE A 85 -5.40 6.41 -4.03
N GLU A 86 -6.57 6.74 -4.59
CA GLU A 86 -6.73 7.05 -6.02
C GLU A 86 -6.12 8.40 -6.40
N SER A 87 -6.08 9.36 -5.48
CA SER A 87 -5.39 10.62 -5.70
C SER A 87 -3.87 10.54 -5.48
N SER A 88 -3.35 9.45 -4.92
CA SER A 88 -1.93 9.29 -4.59
C SER A 88 -0.96 9.49 -5.77
N PRO A 89 -1.31 9.21 -7.05
CA PRO A 89 -0.45 9.55 -8.18
C PRO A 89 -0.04 11.02 -8.30
N VAL A 90 -0.82 11.92 -7.72
CA VAL A 90 -0.55 13.38 -7.75
C VAL A 90 -0.32 13.96 -6.37
N SER A 91 -0.66 13.25 -5.30
CA SER A 91 -0.63 13.77 -3.92
C SER A 91 0.44 13.13 -3.04
N TYR A 92 0.92 11.91 -3.35
CA TYR A 92 1.98 11.28 -2.57
C TYR A 92 3.37 11.87 -2.92
N PRO A 93 4.11 12.42 -1.96
CA PRO A 93 5.31 13.23 -2.27
C PRO A 93 6.55 12.41 -2.62
N PHE A 94 6.52 11.08 -2.48
CA PHE A 94 7.68 10.21 -2.66
C PHE A 94 7.53 9.23 -3.82
N LEU A 95 6.89 9.64 -4.92
CA LEU A 95 6.73 8.77 -6.09
C LEU A 95 8.06 8.32 -6.69
N GLU A 96 9.04 9.22 -6.75
CA GLU A 96 10.36 8.97 -7.36
C GLU A 96 11.44 8.58 -6.35
N LYS A 97 11.06 8.27 -5.09
CA LYS A 97 12.02 8.00 -4.03
C LYS A 97 11.65 6.74 -3.25
N TYR A 98 12.56 5.79 -3.21
CA TYR A 98 12.43 4.59 -2.41
C TYR A 98 13.70 4.32 -1.60
N ARG A 99 13.53 4.03 -0.31
CA ARG A 99 14.60 3.52 0.56
C ARG A 99 14.03 2.46 1.46
N TYR A 100 14.64 1.29 1.47
CA TYR A 100 14.22 0.19 2.33
C TYR A 100 14.19 0.60 3.81
N TRP A 101 15.22 1.28 4.27
CA TRP A 101 15.34 1.83 5.61
C TRP A 101 16.04 3.20 5.58
N PRO A 102 15.64 4.17 6.36
CA PRO A 102 14.44 4.27 7.23
C PRO A 102 13.13 4.53 6.47
N GLY A 103 13.16 4.61 5.17
CA GLY A 103 12.09 5.01 4.26
C GLY A 103 12.52 6.19 3.37
N PRO A 104 11.64 6.71 2.49
CA PRO A 104 10.26 6.24 2.27
C PRO A 104 10.20 4.88 1.56
N ASN A 105 9.20 4.07 1.89
CA ASN A 105 8.95 2.75 1.33
C ASN A 105 7.45 2.41 1.31
N SER A 106 7.08 1.16 1.07
CA SER A 106 5.68 0.71 1.04
C SER A 106 4.94 0.99 2.34
N ASN A 107 5.60 0.86 3.48
CA ASN A 107 4.97 1.09 4.77
C ASN A 107 4.82 2.58 5.10
N THR A 108 5.73 3.42 4.58
CA THR A 108 5.57 4.89 4.61
C THR A 108 4.33 5.30 3.84
N PHE A 109 4.15 4.76 2.63
CA PHE A 109 2.95 5.01 1.82
C PHE A 109 1.69 4.52 2.54
N ALA A 110 1.71 3.29 3.05
CA ALA A 110 0.56 2.72 3.72
C ALA A 110 0.16 3.54 4.96
N GLN A 111 1.12 3.98 5.79
CA GLN A 111 0.83 4.84 6.93
C GLN A 111 0.32 6.23 6.51
N TRP A 112 0.87 6.78 5.43
CA TRP A 112 0.39 8.07 4.88
C TRP A 112 -1.07 7.99 4.41
N VAL A 113 -1.49 6.88 3.81
CA VAL A 113 -2.89 6.66 3.40
C VAL A 113 -3.82 6.57 4.60
N VAL A 114 -3.47 5.74 5.60
CA VAL A 114 -4.37 5.51 6.75
C VAL A 114 -4.31 6.63 7.79
N ARG A 115 -3.25 7.46 7.77
CA ARG A 115 -3.10 8.62 8.68
C ARG A 115 -3.38 8.26 10.14
N ASP A 116 -4.28 9.01 10.77
CA ASP A 116 -4.68 8.82 12.18
C ASP A 116 -5.75 7.74 12.38
N GLN A 117 -6.29 7.17 11.30
CA GLN A 117 -7.32 6.14 11.39
C GLN A 117 -6.77 4.79 11.89
N MET A 118 -5.49 4.54 11.65
CA MET A 118 -4.81 3.34 12.11
C MET A 118 -3.31 3.55 12.15
N GLU A 119 -2.66 3.12 13.21
CA GLU A 119 -1.22 2.94 13.23
C GLU A 119 -0.87 1.53 12.74
N LEU A 120 0.02 1.43 11.75
CA LEU A 120 0.51 0.14 11.27
C LEU A 120 1.30 -0.59 12.34
N GLY A 121 1.32 -1.91 12.27
CA GLY A 121 2.02 -2.77 13.22
C GLY A 121 3.52 -2.47 13.35
N ILE A 122 4.14 -2.95 14.43
CA ILE A 122 5.56 -2.76 14.73
C ILE A 122 6.50 -3.26 13.61
N ARG A 123 6.04 -4.22 12.81
CA ARG A 123 6.80 -4.80 11.69
C ARG A 123 6.70 -3.97 10.40
N ALA A 124 5.91 -2.89 10.38
CA ALA A 124 5.83 -1.95 9.27
C ALA A 124 7.02 -0.98 9.31
N ILE A 125 8.21 -1.48 9.00
CA ILE A 125 9.45 -0.69 9.01
C ILE A 125 9.33 0.44 8.00
N GLY A 126 9.64 1.67 8.43
CA GLY A 126 9.50 2.88 7.62
C GLY A 126 8.14 3.59 7.75
N LYS A 127 7.18 3.03 8.52
CA LYS A 127 5.88 3.69 8.76
C LYS A 127 6.00 5.09 9.38
N SER A 128 7.00 5.28 10.23
CA SER A 128 7.24 6.57 10.92
C SER A 128 8.14 7.52 10.13
N PHE A 129 8.49 7.21 8.88
CA PHE A 129 9.23 8.13 8.04
C PHE A 129 8.39 9.39 7.80
N PRO A 130 8.95 10.60 8.05
CA PRO A 130 8.18 11.83 8.00
C PRO A 130 7.72 12.11 6.56
N VAL A 131 6.40 12.27 6.39
CA VAL A 131 5.79 12.68 5.13
C VAL A 131 5.30 14.10 5.28
N PRO A 132 5.70 15.02 4.40
CA PRO A 132 5.18 16.38 4.43
C PRO A 132 3.65 16.39 4.35
N HIS A 133 3.01 17.13 5.24
CA HIS A 133 1.58 17.42 5.09
C HIS A 133 1.41 18.31 3.87
N MET A 134 0.63 17.87 2.90
CA MET A 134 0.17 18.79 1.86
C MET A 134 -0.87 19.73 2.48
N PRO A 135 -0.78 21.01 2.18
CA PRO A 135 -1.74 22.00 2.68
C PRO A 135 -3.16 21.72 2.18
#